data_210b0e7ac2efc68d12a545d14a722dc7
#
_entry.id   210b0e7ac2efc68d12a545d14a722dc7
#
_cell.length_a   1.000
_cell.length_b   1.000
_cell.length_c   1.000
_cell.angle_alpha   90.00
_cell.angle_beta   90.00
_cell.angle_gamma   90.00
#
_symmetry.space_group_name_H-M   'P 1'
#
loop_
_entity.id
_entity.type
_entity.pdbx_description
1 polymer ?
#
loop_
_entity_poly.entity_id
_entity_poly.type
_entity_poly.pdbx_seq_one_letter_code
_entity_poly.pdbx_strand_id
1 'polypeptide(L)'
;ASSMRLIFGGNPGETMFTTSDIGWVVGHSYIIYGPLINGMATIMYEGTPLRPDAGIWWSLVEKYKVSVMFSAPTAVRVLKKQDPAFLSKYNLSTLRTLFLAGEPLDEPTASWIHGALKKPVVDNYWQTETGWPILAIQRGVEVMPHKFGSPGVPVYGYNMKLLDESTGAELGPDQKGVVAIEGPLPPGCMQTVWGDDQRFVKTYWETVPGKMVYSTFDWAIKDKD
;
A
#
# COMPACT_ATOMS: atom_id res chain seq x y z
N ALA A 1 10.87 0.88 9.10
CA ALA A 1 10.39 1.17 10.47
C ALA A 1 9.34 2.31 10.46
N SER A 2 9.64 3.49 9.90
CA SER A 2 8.72 4.65 9.93
C SER A 2 7.34 4.33 9.36
N SER A 3 7.25 3.66 8.22
CA SER A 3 5.97 3.30 7.61
C SER A 3 5.12 2.39 8.49
N MET A 4 5.73 1.49 9.27
CA MET A 4 5.01 0.62 10.21
C MET A 4 4.26 1.42 11.27
N ARG A 5 4.86 2.50 11.77
CA ARG A 5 4.24 3.38 12.77
C ARG A 5 3.28 4.38 12.14
N LEU A 6 3.76 5.12 11.13
CA LEU A 6 3.00 6.24 10.59
C LEU A 6 1.83 5.79 9.71
N ILE A 7 2.05 4.82 8.83
CA ILE A 7 1.05 4.38 7.87
C ILE A 7 0.20 3.26 8.47
N PHE A 8 0.84 2.16 8.89
CA PHE A 8 0.12 0.97 9.33
C PHE A 8 -0.39 1.05 10.78
N GLY A 9 0.12 1.98 11.59
CA GLY A 9 -0.24 2.11 13.00
C GLY A 9 0.12 0.88 13.82
N GLY A 10 1.19 0.16 13.42
CA GLY A 10 1.66 -1.05 14.09
C GLY A 10 2.52 -0.72 15.31
N ASN A 11 2.35 -1.46 16.38
CA ASN A 11 3.09 -1.30 17.63
C ASN A 11 3.95 -2.54 17.94
N PRO A 12 5.07 -2.37 18.69
CA PRO A 12 5.83 -3.52 19.17
C PRO A 12 4.95 -4.52 19.92
N GLY A 13 5.18 -5.81 19.72
CA GLY A 13 4.41 -6.90 20.32
C GLY A 13 3.11 -7.27 19.59
N GLU A 14 2.67 -6.47 18.63
CA GLU A 14 1.52 -6.81 17.79
C GLU A 14 1.91 -7.75 16.63
N THR A 15 0.92 -8.30 15.94
CA THR A 15 1.13 -9.19 14.79
C THR A 15 0.64 -8.53 13.50
N MET A 16 1.50 -8.54 12.47
CA MET A 16 1.15 -8.19 11.10
C MET A 16 1.02 -9.44 10.22
N PHE A 17 0.02 -9.43 9.36
CA PHE A 17 -0.17 -10.47 8.36
C PHE A 17 -0.22 -9.85 6.96
N THR A 18 0.83 -10.05 6.18
CA THR A 18 0.91 -9.62 4.78
C THR A 18 0.78 -10.84 3.89
N THR A 19 -0.27 -10.88 3.07
CA THR A 19 -0.61 -12.04 2.23
C THR A 19 0.00 -11.95 0.83
N SER A 20 1.20 -11.41 0.73
CA SER A 20 1.95 -11.29 -0.51
C SER A 20 3.07 -12.32 -0.60
N ASP A 21 3.70 -12.39 -1.76
CA ASP A 21 4.85 -13.24 -2.01
C ASP A 21 6.15 -12.53 -1.60
N ILE A 22 7.05 -13.27 -0.94
CA ILE A 22 8.37 -12.75 -0.54
C ILE A 22 9.29 -12.47 -1.74
N GLY A 23 8.97 -12.95 -2.92
CA GLY A 23 9.67 -12.63 -4.16
C GLY A 23 9.43 -11.20 -4.66
N TRP A 24 8.43 -10.51 -4.13
CA TRP A 24 8.14 -9.11 -4.43
C TRP A 24 8.64 -8.17 -3.33
N VAL A 25 8.85 -6.89 -3.67
CA VAL A 25 9.28 -5.89 -2.69
C VAL A 25 8.32 -5.76 -1.50
N VAL A 26 7.02 -5.95 -1.72
CA VAL A 26 6.03 -5.94 -0.63
C VAL A 26 6.29 -7.03 0.41
N GLY A 27 6.73 -8.20 -0.03
CA GLY A 27 7.15 -9.27 0.88
C GLY A 27 8.39 -8.88 1.69
N HIS A 28 9.39 -8.31 1.03
CA HIS A 28 10.59 -7.80 1.71
C HIS A 28 10.23 -6.72 2.73
N SER A 29 9.49 -5.70 2.31
CA SER A 29 9.15 -4.57 3.16
C SER A 29 8.22 -4.94 4.31
N TYR A 30 7.19 -5.79 4.08
CA TYR A 30 6.05 -5.92 5.00
C TYR A 30 5.73 -7.36 5.45
N ILE A 31 6.44 -8.39 4.94
CA ILE A 31 6.49 -9.69 5.59
C ILE A 31 7.74 -9.79 6.47
N ILE A 32 8.91 -9.34 5.96
CA ILE A 32 10.19 -9.60 6.62
C ILE A 32 10.63 -8.38 7.43
N TYR A 33 11.09 -7.31 6.76
CA TYR A 33 11.87 -6.26 7.42
C TYR A 33 11.03 -5.29 8.26
N GLY A 34 9.94 -4.77 7.71
CA GLY A 34 9.14 -3.74 8.37
C GLY A 34 8.61 -4.17 9.73
N PRO A 35 7.84 -5.27 9.82
CA PRO A 35 7.30 -5.76 11.09
C PRO A 35 8.39 -6.08 12.11
N LEU A 36 9.43 -6.82 11.71
CA LEU A 36 10.49 -7.26 12.62
C LEU A 36 11.30 -6.08 13.17
N ILE A 37 11.68 -5.10 12.32
CA ILE A 37 12.38 -3.90 12.79
C ILE A 37 11.50 -3.06 13.72
N ASN A 38 10.18 -3.13 13.56
CA ASN A 38 9.23 -2.44 14.44
C ASN A 38 8.89 -3.22 15.72
N GLY A 39 9.50 -4.39 15.93
CA GLY A 39 9.23 -5.24 17.10
C GLY A 39 7.89 -5.95 17.05
N MET A 40 7.32 -6.13 15.87
CA MET A 40 6.08 -6.87 15.65
C MET A 40 6.39 -8.33 15.27
N ALA A 41 5.45 -9.21 15.58
CA ALA A 41 5.43 -10.53 14.97
C ALA A 41 4.91 -10.42 13.54
N THR A 42 5.36 -11.34 12.66
CA THR A 42 4.90 -11.43 11.28
C THR A 42 4.49 -12.85 10.95
N ILE A 43 3.54 -13.00 10.05
CA ILE A 43 3.10 -14.30 9.52
C ILE A 43 3.61 -14.42 8.09
N MET A 44 4.37 -15.48 7.84
CA MET A 44 4.71 -15.93 6.50
C MET A 44 3.83 -17.15 6.19
N TYR A 45 2.90 -16.98 5.27
CA TYR A 45 1.94 -18.04 4.89
C TYR A 45 2.24 -18.57 3.50
N GLU A 46 2.59 -19.84 3.42
CA GLU A 46 2.79 -20.55 2.17
C GLU A 46 1.46 -21.21 1.73
N GLY A 47 0.73 -20.52 0.86
CA GLY A 47 -0.56 -21.00 0.38
C GLY A 47 -1.41 -19.94 -0.28
N THR A 48 -2.57 -20.38 -0.78
CA THR A 48 -3.55 -19.50 -1.42
C THR A 48 -4.67 -19.13 -0.45
N PRO A 49 -5.45 -18.07 -0.71
CA PRO A 49 -6.56 -17.68 0.15
C PRO A 49 -7.71 -18.69 0.20
N LEU A 50 -7.69 -19.73 -0.67
CA LEU A 50 -8.76 -20.72 -0.80
C LEU A 50 -8.38 -22.13 -0.33
N ARG A 51 -7.18 -22.33 0.23
CA ARG A 51 -6.73 -23.66 0.68
C ARG A 51 -6.31 -23.63 2.15
N PRO A 52 -6.82 -24.55 2.97
CA PRO A 52 -7.78 -25.64 2.66
C PRO A 52 -9.19 -25.14 2.33
N ASP A 53 -9.59 -23.96 2.79
CA ASP A 53 -10.85 -23.30 2.47
C ASP A 53 -10.69 -21.77 2.50
N ALA A 54 -11.72 -21.03 2.10
CA ALA A 54 -11.71 -19.57 2.03
C ALA A 54 -11.69 -18.87 3.41
N GLY A 55 -11.74 -19.61 4.49
CA GLY A 55 -11.60 -19.10 5.87
C GLY A 55 -10.18 -19.10 6.38
N ILE A 56 -9.21 -19.64 5.63
CA ILE A 56 -7.85 -19.86 6.15
C ILE A 56 -7.20 -18.55 6.64
N TRP A 57 -7.29 -17.47 5.90
CA TRP A 57 -6.69 -16.21 6.33
C TRP A 57 -7.35 -15.65 7.58
N TRP A 58 -8.68 -15.76 7.68
CA TRP A 58 -9.44 -15.30 8.85
C TRP A 58 -9.14 -16.14 10.08
N SER A 59 -8.92 -17.44 9.90
CA SER A 59 -8.46 -18.33 10.98
C SER A 59 -7.08 -17.94 11.50
N LEU A 60 -6.17 -17.51 10.62
CA LEU A 60 -4.85 -17.02 11.01
C LEU A 60 -4.95 -15.67 11.74
N VAL A 61 -5.85 -14.79 11.30
CA VAL A 61 -6.11 -13.52 12.00
C VAL A 61 -6.56 -13.79 13.44
N GLU A 62 -7.52 -14.68 13.64
CA GLU A 62 -7.98 -15.06 14.97
C GLU A 62 -6.88 -15.72 15.80
N LYS A 63 -6.25 -16.77 15.24
CA LYS A 63 -5.25 -17.59 15.94
C LYS A 63 -4.07 -16.79 16.42
N TYR A 64 -3.54 -15.89 15.57
CA TYR A 64 -2.35 -15.11 15.88
C TYR A 64 -2.66 -13.68 16.32
N LYS A 65 -3.93 -13.36 16.56
CA LYS A 65 -4.40 -12.03 17.03
C LYS A 65 -3.84 -10.91 16.14
N VAL A 66 -3.95 -11.07 14.83
CA VAL A 66 -3.45 -10.09 13.87
C VAL A 66 -4.12 -8.74 14.12
N SER A 67 -3.31 -7.70 14.21
CA SER A 67 -3.77 -6.32 14.40
C SER A 67 -3.79 -5.52 13.09
N VAL A 68 -2.88 -5.83 12.17
CA VAL A 68 -2.77 -5.18 10.86
C VAL A 68 -2.66 -6.25 9.78
N MET A 69 -3.48 -6.15 8.75
CA MET A 69 -3.43 -7.03 7.59
C MET A 69 -3.11 -6.22 6.34
N PHE A 70 -2.27 -6.76 5.46
CA PHE A 70 -1.95 -6.19 4.17
C PHE A 70 -2.14 -7.23 3.06
N SER A 71 -2.90 -6.88 2.03
CA SER A 71 -3.24 -7.80 0.94
C SER A 71 -3.30 -7.07 -0.41
N ALA A 72 -3.78 -7.76 -1.44
CA ALA A 72 -4.02 -7.19 -2.76
C ALA A 72 -5.51 -7.23 -3.11
N PRO A 73 -6.03 -6.26 -3.88
CA PRO A 73 -7.42 -6.24 -4.33
C PRO A 73 -7.87 -7.52 -5.04
N THR A 74 -7.01 -8.13 -5.87
CA THR A 74 -7.30 -9.41 -6.53
C THR A 74 -7.63 -10.52 -5.55
N ALA A 75 -6.88 -10.64 -4.45
CA ALA A 75 -7.16 -11.64 -3.43
C ALA A 75 -8.51 -11.39 -2.74
N VAL A 76 -8.84 -10.13 -2.46
CA VAL A 76 -10.14 -9.75 -1.89
C VAL A 76 -11.27 -10.05 -2.86
N ARG A 77 -11.10 -9.79 -4.17
CA ARG A 77 -12.09 -10.16 -5.20
C ARG A 77 -12.34 -11.67 -5.27
N VAL A 78 -11.31 -12.46 -5.07
CA VAL A 78 -11.45 -13.93 -5.00
C VAL A 78 -12.26 -14.34 -3.76
N LEU A 79 -11.95 -13.77 -2.60
CA LEU A 79 -12.69 -14.04 -1.35
C LEU A 79 -14.13 -13.55 -1.40
N LYS A 80 -14.42 -12.42 -2.07
CA LYS A 80 -15.78 -11.89 -2.27
C LYS A 80 -16.72 -12.89 -2.96
N LYS A 81 -16.19 -13.78 -3.77
CA LYS A 81 -16.96 -14.80 -4.49
C LYS A 81 -17.27 -16.04 -3.65
N GLN A 82 -16.76 -16.12 -2.43
CA GLN A 82 -16.93 -17.26 -1.55
C GLN A 82 -18.11 -17.05 -0.59
N ASP A 83 -18.52 -18.13 0.08
CA ASP A 83 -19.57 -18.06 1.09
C ASP A 83 -19.14 -17.10 2.24
N PRO A 84 -19.95 -16.09 2.56
CA PRO A 84 -19.66 -15.16 3.66
C PRO A 84 -19.44 -15.85 5.02
N ALA A 85 -19.96 -17.06 5.21
CA ALA A 85 -19.74 -17.85 6.41
C ALA A 85 -18.25 -18.13 6.68
N PHE A 86 -17.41 -18.19 5.66
CA PHE A 86 -15.97 -18.38 5.83
C PHE A 86 -15.30 -17.21 6.57
N LEU A 87 -15.84 -16.02 6.47
CA LEU A 87 -15.32 -14.87 7.21
C LEU A 87 -15.99 -14.74 8.58
N SER A 88 -17.31 -14.85 8.62
CA SER A 88 -18.12 -14.53 9.81
C SER A 88 -17.95 -15.50 10.98
N LYS A 89 -17.41 -16.70 10.75
CA LYS A 89 -17.18 -17.70 11.79
C LYS A 89 -15.97 -17.43 12.70
N TYR A 90 -15.11 -16.47 12.32
CA TYR A 90 -13.90 -16.16 13.06
C TYR A 90 -13.98 -14.86 13.85
N ASN A 91 -13.31 -14.80 14.99
CA ASN A 91 -13.22 -13.59 15.78
C ASN A 91 -12.09 -12.68 15.27
N LEU A 92 -12.48 -11.62 14.58
CA LEU A 92 -11.56 -10.64 13.99
C LEU A 92 -11.46 -9.35 14.83
N SER A 93 -11.76 -9.40 16.12
CA SER A 93 -11.79 -8.22 17.00
C SER A 93 -10.43 -7.53 17.13
N THR A 94 -9.33 -8.28 17.05
CA THR A 94 -7.96 -7.74 17.11
C THR A 94 -7.54 -7.00 15.84
N LEU A 95 -8.13 -7.34 14.70
CA LEU A 95 -7.84 -6.67 13.44
C LEU A 95 -8.36 -5.23 13.47
N ARG A 96 -7.47 -4.25 13.30
CA ARG A 96 -7.82 -2.83 13.30
C ARG A 96 -7.97 -2.26 11.89
N THR A 97 -7.17 -2.73 10.93
CA THR A 97 -7.14 -2.17 9.58
C THR A 97 -6.69 -3.22 8.58
N LEU A 98 -7.32 -3.22 7.41
CA LEU A 98 -6.85 -3.92 6.21
C LEU A 98 -6.29 -2.90 5.23
N PHE A 99 -5.04 -3.09 4.82
CA PHE A 99 -4.39 -2.33 3.75
C PHE A 99 -4.39 -3.12 2.46
N LEU A 100 -4.58 -2.43 1.33
CA LEU A 100 -4.59 -3.03 0.00
C LEU A 100 -3.71 -2.22 -0.94
N ALA A 101 -2.90 -2.88 -1.76
CA ALA A 101 -2.05 -2.24 -2.77
C ALA A 101 -1.70 -3.19 -3.92
N GLY A 102 -1.01 -2.66 -4.92
CA GLY A 102 -0.47 -3.39 -6.06
C GLY A 102 -1.30 -3.28 -7.33
N GLU A 103 -2.55 -2.89 -7.21
CA GLU A 103 -3.48 -2.59 -8.31
C GLU A 103 -4.59 -1.67 -7.82
N PRO A 104 -5.32 -0.97 -8.69
CA PRO A 104 -6.42 -0.11 -8.29
C PRO A 104 -7.51 -0.89 -7.53
N LEU A 105 -7.91 -0.36 -6.38
CA LEU A 105 -9.00 -0.90 -5.59
C LEU A 105 -10.32 -0.29 -6.06
N ASP A 106 -11.15 -1.10 -6.70
CA ASP A 106 -12.48 -0.66 -7.11
C ASP A 106 -13.42 -0.46 -5.91
N GLU A 107 -14.29 0.55 -5.98
CA GLU A 107 -15.23 0.89 -4.92
C GLU A 107 -16.15 -0.27 -4.50
N PRO A 108 -16.72 -1.09 -5.42
CA PRO A 108 -17.55 -2.23 -5.03
C PRO A 108 -16.80 -3.30 -4.21
N THR A 109 -15.50 -3.47 -4.46
CA THR A 109 -14.67 -4.41 -3.68
C THR A 109 -14.31 -3.82 -2.33
N ALA A 110 -13.93 -2.54 -2.29
CA ALA A 110 -13.63 -1.82 -1.06
C ALA A 110 -14.84 -1.77 -0.11
N SER A 111 -16.00 -1.40 -0.64
CA SER A 111 -17.26 -1.32 0.11
C SER A 111 -17.67 -2.68 0.66
N TRP A 112 -17.57 -3.73 -0.15
CA TRP A 112 -17.88 -5.09 0.29
C TRP A 112 -17.01 -5.53 1.47
N ILE A 113 -15.68 -5.44 1.34
CA ILE A 113 -14.79 -5.93 2.40
C ILE A 113 -14.85 -5.05 3.65
N HIS A 114 -15.06 -3.73 3.49
CA HIS A 114 -15.31 -2.82 4.60
C HIS A 114 -16.56 -3.23 5.38
N GLY A 115 -17.68 -3.49 4.69
CA GLY A 115 -18.92 -3.94 5.29
C GLY A 115 -18.80 -5.30 5.98
N ALA A 116 -18.06 -6.24 5.36
CA ALA A 116 -17.86 -7.58 5.90
C ALA A 116 -16.97 -7.57 7.16
N LEU A 117 -15.89 -6.81 7.16
CA LEU A 117 -14.96 -6.71 8.29
C LEU A 117 -15.44 -5.74 9.37
N LYS A 118 -16.21 -4.74 9.00
CA LYS A 118 -16.54 -3.57 9.84
C LYS A 118 -15.28 -2.86 10.37
N LYS A 119 -14.24 -2.81 9.54
CA LYS A 119 -12.94 -2.21 9.84
C LYS A 119 -12.54 -1.28 8.70
N PRO A 120 -11.69 -0.27 8.96
CA PRO A 120 -11.10 0.53 7.90
C PRO A 120 -10.38 -0.32 6.87
N VAL A 121 -10.63 -0.01 5.59
CA VAL A 121 -9.94 -0.59 4.43
C VAL A 121 -9.22 0.54 3.73
N VAL A 122 -7.90 0.50 3.74
CA VAL A 122 -7.04 1.57 3.25
C VAL A 122 -6.34 1.11 1.98
N ASP A 123 -6.66 1.79 0.87
CA ASP A 123 -5.88 1.71 -0.35
C ASP A 123 -4.57 2.46 -0.17
N ASN A 124 -3.51 2.02 -0.81
CA ASN A 124 -2.24 2.74 -0.81
C ASN A 124 -1.49 2.50 -2.12
N TYR A 125 -0.75 3.52 -2.54
CA TYR A 125 0.00 3.49 -3.79
C TYR A 125 1.49 3.59 -3.54
N TRP A 126 2.26 2.75 -4.20
CA TRP A 126 3.72 2.72 -4.21
C TRP A 126 4.26 1.84 -5.34
N GLN A 127 5.56 1.84 -5.48
CA GLN A 127 6.27 1.07 -6.50
C GLN A 127 7.40 0.27 -5.84
N THR A 128 7.90 -0.73 -6.55
CA THR A 128 9.11 -1.47 -6.15
C THR A 128 10.27 -0.53 -5.89
N GLU A 129 10.43 0.48 -6.72
CA GLU A 129 11.47 1.50 -6.66
C GLU A 129 11.42 2.37 -5.42
N THR A 130 10.26 2.56 -4.83
CA THR A 130 10.12 3.35 -3.61
C THR A 130 10.23 2.51 -2.34
N GLY A 131 9.92 1.22 -2.41
CA GLY A 131 10.04 0.27 -1.29
C GLY A 131 9.03 0.43 -0.17
N TRP A 132 8.21 1.49 -0.21
CA TRP A 132 7.15 1.81 0.76
C TRP A 132 6.16 2.82 0.16
N PRO A 133 4.93 3.00 0.75
CA PRO A 133 3.89 3.83 0.18
C PRO A 133 4.30 5.29 -0.06
N ILE A 134 3.93 5.79 -1.24
CA ILE A 134 3.98 7.20 -1.63
C ILE A 134 2.70 7.89 -1.19
N LEU A 135 1.55 7.24 -1.41
CA LEU A 135 0.23 7.72 -1.03
C LEU A 135 -0.43 6.72 -0.08
N ALA A 136 -0.94 7.19 1.03
CA ALA A 136 -1.72 6.39 1.97
C ALA A 136 -2.48 7.28 2.96
N ILE A 137 -3.55 6.75 3.55
CA ILE A 137 -4.08 7.28 4.80
C ILE A 137 -3.19 6.79 5.95
N GLN A 138 -2.63 7.72 6.71
CA GLN A 138 -1.61 7.44 7.72
C GLN A 138 -2.25 7.12 9.07
N ARG A 139 -2.72 5.89 9.22
CA ARG A 139 -3.49 5.41 10.38
C ARG A 139 -2.76 5.49 11.72
N GLY A 140 -1.44 5.56 11.70
CA GLY A 140 -0.62 5.69 12.91
C GLY A 140 -0.41 7.13 13.38
N VAL A 141 -0.84 8.13 12.60
CA VAL A 141 -0.71 9.54 12.93
C VAL A 141 -2.02 10.11 13.43
N GLU A 142 -3.07 9.99 12.60
CA GLU A 142 -4.39 10.56 12.92
C GLU A 142 -5.50 9.82 12.20
N VAL A 143 -6.75 10.06 12.66
CA VAL A 143 -7.93 9.57 11.95
C VAL A 143 -8.25 10.55 10.83
N MET A 144 -7.83 10.19 9.62
CA MET A 144 -8.13 10.96 8.41
C MET A 144 -9.38 10.39 7.72
N PRO A 145 -10.22 11.26 7.13
CA PRO A 145 -11.24 10.81 6.18
C PRO A 145 -10.58 10.00 5.05
N HIS A 146 -11.23 8.94 4.63
CA HIS A 146 -10.78 8.20 3.46
C HIS A 146 -11.93 8.03 2.46
N LYS A 147 -11.57 7.85 1.21
CA LYS A 147 -12.48 7.78 0.08
C LYS A 147 -12.17 6.50 -0.70
N PHE A 148 -13.17 5.66 -0.92
CA PHE A 148 -12.97 4.46 -1.72
C PHE A 148 -12.56 4.83 -3.15
N GLY A 149 -11.59 4.10 -3.70
CA GLY A 149 -11.00 4.39 -5.00
C GLY A 149 -9.92 5.47 -4.98
N SER A 150 -9.53 5.96 -3.80
CA SER A 150 -8.41 6.88 -3.62
C SER A 150 -7.35 6.27 -2.70
N PRO A 151 -6.06 6.30 -3.07
CA PRO A 151 -4.98 5.87 -2.18
C PRO A 151 -4.70 6.88 -1.06
N GLY A 152 -5.38 8.02 -1.02
CA GLY A 152 -5.24 9.03 0.01
C GLY A 152 -4.27 10.15 -0.34
N VAL A 153 -3.44 10.54 0.62
CA VAL A 153 -2.57 11.71 0.55
C VAL A 153 -1.09 11.32 0.50
N PRO A 154 -0.20 12.23 0.05
CA PRO A 154 1.24 11.98 0.11
C PRO A 154 1.70 11.68 1.53
N VAL A 155 2.48 10.60 1.66
CA VAL A 155 3.09 10.22 2.92
C VAL A 155 4.24 11.18 3.25
N TYR A 156 4.47 11.45 4.53
CA TYR A 156 5.56 12.31 4.99
C TYR A 156 6.91 11.89 4.40
N GLY A 157 7.58 12.85 3.79
CA GLY A 157 8.88 12.68 3.12
C GLY A 157 8.78 12.71 1.60
N TYR A 158 7.59 12.60 1.01
CA TYR A 158 7.39 12.73 -0.43
C TYR A 158 6.84 14.12 -0.79
N ASN A 159 7.56 14.86 -1.63
CA ASN A 159 7.05 16.07 -2.28
C ASN A 159 6.44 15.69 -3.64
N MET A 160 5.22 15.17 -3.60
CA MET A 160 4.53 14.67 -4.79
C MET A 160 3.89 15.81 -5.59
N LYS A 161 3.99 15.72 -6.91
CA LYS A 161 3.38 16.62 -7.89
C LYS A 161 2.59 15.84 -8.92
N LEU A 162 1.56 16.45 -9.47
CA LEU A 162 0.95 16.03 -10.74
C LEU A 162 1.41 16.97 -11.84
N LEU A 163 2.03 16.43 -12.85
CA LEU A 163 2.63 17.21 -13.94
C LEU A 163 2.00 16.83 -15.29
N ASP A 164 1.85 17.81 -16.14
CA ASP A 164 1.59 17.58 -17.57
C ASP A 164 2.83 16.95 -18.19
N GLU A 165 2.67 15.78 -18.78
CA GLU A 165 3.78 14.99 -19.32
C GLU A 165 4.51 15.69 -20.48
N SER A 166 3.80 16.53 -21.24
CA SER A 166 4.33 17.19 -22.43
C SER A 166 5.03 18.52 -22.15
N THR A 167 4.54 19.24 -21.14
CA THR A 167 5.03 20.60 -20.81
C THR A 167 5.79 20.67 -19.49
N GLY A 168 5.63 19.68 -18.61
CA GLY A 168 6.15 19.70 -17.22
C GLY A 168 5.42 20.68 -16.31
N ALA A 169 4.33 21.30 -16.74
CA ALA A 169 3.56 22.20 -15.90
C ALA A 169 2.87 21.46 -14.76
N GLU A 170 2.85 22.05 -13.55
CA GLU A 170 2.09 21.48 -12.42
C GLU A 170 0.59 21.66 -12.67
N LEU A 171 -0.16 20.57 -12.46
CA LEU A 171 -1.60 20.49 -12.69
C LEU A 171 -2.38 20.71 -11.40
N GLY A 172 -3.51 21.39 -11.55
CA GLY A 172 -4.47 21.60 -10.47
C GLY A 172 -5.43 20.41 -10.25
N PRO A 173 -6.39 20.58 -9.33
CA PRO A 173 -7.43 19.58 -9.11
C PRO A 173 -8.23 19.25 -10.39
N ASP A 174 -8.78 18.04 -10.44
CA ASP A 174 -9.58 17.49 -11.54
C ASP A 174 -8.84 17.37 -12.89
N GLN A 175 -7.52 17.55 -12.90
CA GLN A 175 -6.69 17.37 -14.09
C GLN A 175 -5.87 16.09 -13.96
N LYS A 176 -5.81 15.32 -15.05
CA LYS A 176 -5.03 14.08 -15.13
C LYS A 176 -3.59 14.38 -15.50
N GLY A 177 -2.65 13.91 -14.70
CA GLY A 177 -1.22 14.09 -14.95
C GLY A 177 -0.37 12.92 -14.49
N VAL A 178 0.89 12.95 -14.88
CA VAL A 178 1.88 11.97 -14.39
C VAL A 178 2.23 12.28 -12.93
N VAL A 179 2.29 11.25 -12.12
CA VAL A 179 2.74 11.35 -10.74
C VAL A 179 4.27 11.50 -10.72
N ALA A 180 4.74 12.62 -10.22
CA ALA A 180 6.16 12.92 -10.08
C ALA A 180 6.51 13.29 -8.63
N ILE A 181 7.76 13.09 -8.24
CA ILE A 181 8.25 13.41 -6.91
C ILE A 181 9.45 14.32 -7.04
N GLU A 182 9.36 15.51 -6.45
CA GLU A 182 10.52 16.40 -6.34
C GLU A 182 11.50 15.84 -5.30
N GLY A 183 12.78 15.84 -5.68
CA GLY A 183 13.84 15.35 -4.80
C GLY A 183 14.14 16.26 -3.60
N PRO A 184 14.85 15.74 -2.58
CA PRO A 184 15.37 14.37 -2.51
C PRO A 184 14.29 13.33 -2.19
N LEU A 185 14.44 12.12 -2.74
CA LEU A 185 13.58 11.01 -2.35
C LEU A 185 13.87 10.60 -0.90
N PRO A 186 12.85 10.12 -0.16
CA PRO A 186 13.04 9.60 1.18
C PRO A 186 14.03 8.42 1.21
N PRO A 187 14.75 8.21 2.32
CA PRO A 187 15.57 7.03 2.51
C PRO A 187 14.76 5.74 2.34
N GLY A 188 15.33 4.76 1.67
CA GLY A 188 14.67 3.48 1.34
C GLY A 188 14.16 3.40 -0.10
N CYS A 189 14.06 4.53 -0.81
CA CYS A 189 13.83 4.51 -2.25
C CYS A 189 15.09 4.07 -3.01
N MET A 190 14.89 3.58 -4.23
CA MET A 190 15.97 3.18 -5.13
C MET A 190 16.95 4.32 -5.35
N GLN A 191 18.24 4.05 -5.17
CA GLN A 191 19.30 5.05 -5.29
C GLN A 191 19.96 5.04 -6.67
N THR A 192 19.96 3.89 -7.33
CA THR A 192 20.54 3.70 -8.65
C THR A 192 20.18 2.32 -9.23
N VAL A 193 20.53 2.08 -10.48
CA VAL A 193 20.56 0.76 -11.11
C VAL A 193 21.99 0.21 -11.02
N TRP A 194 22.13 -1.02 -10.57
CA TRP A 194 23.45 -1.65 -10.40
C TRP A 194 24.28 -1.59 -11.68
N GLY A 195 25.45 -0.96 -11.58
CA GLY A 195 26.40 -0.82 -12.69
C GLY A 195 25.99 0.16 -13.79
N ASP A 196 24.88 0.92 -13.62
CA ASP A 196 24.40 1.86 -14.64
C ASP A 196 23.64 3.07 -14.04
N ASP A 197 24.39 3.96 -13.40
CA ASP A 197 23.84 5.18 -12.80
C ASP A 197 23.21 6.11 -13.85
N GLN A 198 23.75 6.16 -15.06
CA GLN A 198 23.23 7.01 -16.13
C GLN A 198 21.85 6.54 -16.58
N ARG A 199 21.63 5.23 -16.64
CA ARG A 199 20.32 4.67 -16.94
C ARG A 199 19.30 5.05 -15.89
N PHE A 200 19.67 5.02 -14.60
CA PHE A 200 18.80 5.44 -13.51
C PHE A 200 18.36 6.90 -13.67
N VAL A 201 19.31 7.81 -13.87
CA VAL A 201 19.00 9.25 -14.04
C VAL A 201 18.14 9.46 -15.28
N LYS A 202 18.56 8.94 -16.43
CA LYS A 202 17.83 9.11 -17.69
C LYS A 202 16.41 8.54 -17.64
N THR A 203 16.23 7.37 -17.00
CA THR A 203 14.94 6.70 -16.95
C THR A 203 13.97 7.36 -15.99
N TYR A 204 14.43 7.75 -14.81
CA TYR A 204 13.51 8.15 -13.74
C TYR A 204 13.49 9.65 -13.47
N TRP A 205 14.54 10.41 -13.85
CA TRP A 205 14.67 11.81 -13.44
C TRP A 205 14.63 12.83 -14.59
N GLU A 206 14.83 12.40 -15.82
CA GLU A 206 14.91 13.28 -16.99
C GLU A 206 13.73 13.11 -17.97
N THR A 207 12.65 12.45 -17.56
CA THR A 207 11.52 12.15 -18.44
C THR A 207 10.51 13.29 -18.58
N VAL A 208 10.46 14.19 -17.60
CA VAL A 208 9.53 15.33 -17.62
C VAL A 208 10.27 16.56 -18.17
N PRO A 209 9.77 17.20 -19.27
CA PRO A 209 10.46 18.31 -19.90
C PRO A 209 10.77 19.47 -18.94
N GLY A 210 12.02 19.92 -18.95
CA GLY A 210 12.46 21.08 -18.15
C GLY A 210 12.48 20.87 -16.64
N LYS A 211 12.28 19.65 -16.14
CA LYS A 211 12.28 19.34 -14.72
C LYS A 211 13.14 18.11 -14.40
N MET A 212 13.87 18.20 -13.31
CA MET A 212 14.57 17.07 -12.72
C MET A 212 13.73 16.53 -11.55
N VAL A 213 12.80 15.64 -11.85
CA VAL A 213 11.87 15.03 -10.90
C VAL A 213 11.83 13.53 -11.12
N TYR A 214 11.63 12.77 -10.04
CA TYR A 214 11.39 11.34 -10.17
C TYR A 214 10.02 11.08 -10.77
N SER A 215 9.97 10.47 -11.94
CA SER A 215 8.72 10.05 -12.59
C SER A 215 8.34 8.64 -12.15
N THR A 216 7.11 8.48 -11.75
CA THR A 216 6.56 7.15 -11.43
C THR A 216 6.03 6.41 -12.66
N PHE A 217 5.85 7.10 -13.79
CA PHE A 217 5.15 6.64 -15.01
C PHE A 217 3.68 6.32 -14.80
N ASP A 218 3.16 6.47 -13.60
CA ASP A 218 1.74 6.30 -13.31
C ASP A 218 1.01 7.64 -13.41
N TRP A 219 -0.29 7.56 -13.70
CA TRP A 219 -1.15 8.71 -13.88
C TRP A 219 -2.18 8.79 -12.75
N ALA A 220 -2.45 10.00 -12.30
CA ALA A 220 -3.46 10.24 -11.29
C ALA A 220 -4.28 11.50 -11.60
N ILE A 221 -5.34 11.67 -10.83
CA ILE A 221 -6.13 12.91 -10.74
C ILE A 221 -6.16 13.28 -9.26
N LYS A 222 -5.92 14.54 -8.95
CA LYS A 222 -6.06 15.09 -7.61
C LYS A 222 -7.47 15.60 -7.42
N ASP A 223 -8.13 15.20 -6.37
CA ASP A 223 -9.43 15.75 -5.96
C ASP A 223 -9.32 17.17 -5.42
N LYS A 224 -10.46 17.82 -5.19
CA LYS A 224 -10.55 19.15 -4.57
C LYS A 224 -10.47 19.11 -3.05
N ASP A 225 -10.78 17.94 -2.47
CA ASP A 225 -10.83 17.68 -1.02
C ASP A 225 -9.63 16.92 -0.47
#